data_cd5584a0d579ad059ff10dc8cf7ef58e
#
_entry.id   cd5584a0d579ad059ff10dc8cf7ef58e
#
_cell.length_a   1.000
_cell.length_b   1.000
_cell.length_c   1.000
_cell.angle_alpha   90.00
_cell.angle_beta   90.00
_cell.angle_gamma   90.00
#
_symmetry.space_group_name_H-M   'P 1'
#
loop_
_entity.id
_entity.type
_entity.pdbx_description
1 polymer ?
#
loop_
_entity_poly.entity_id
_entity_poly.type
_entity_poly.pdbx_seq_one_letter_code
_entity_poly.pdbx_strand_id
1 'polypeptide(L)'
;MNAFAVLQDELALWDAAGLTPRFWLRDDDAVAPTPALERLIAFARGHEVPVLLAVVPVGATTALAARLADEPLITPCQHGFAHRNNAAKGAPSLELGGARPTDDILADLAAGRARLLEFFGERLSGILVPPWNRMAPDVAARLHELGFTGLSTWSWQRKGTRLPEINTQVDVMDWAGGHRGRDLAWTVGELLRRLVQARERGGAPLGILTHHLVHDDRAWATLVDLVAWLKDERGFAFESADALIAAGAAMQG
;
A
#
# COMPACT_ATOMS: atom_id res chain seq x y z
N MET A 1 29.20 -8.83 -1.01
CA MET A 1 28.32 -9.72 -1.79
C MET A 1 27.10 -8.92 -2.21
N ASN A 2 26.68 -9.03 -3.48
CA ASN A 2 25.46 -8.35 -3.97
C ASN A 2 24.24 -9.03 -3.31
N ALA A 3 23.49 -8.29 -2.49
CA ALA A 3 22.30 -8.81 -1.79
C ALA A 3 21.24 -9.38 -2.77
N PHE A 4 21.18 -8.84 -3.99
CA PHE A 4 20.22 -9.23 -5.01
C PHE A 4 20.62 -10.50 -5.80
N ALA A 5 21.82 -11.05 -5.58
CA ALA A 5 22.26 -12.24 -6.29
C ALA A 5 21.31 -13.44 -6.08
N VAL A 6 20.67 -13.52 -4.91
CA VAL A 6 19.71 -14.59 -4.56
C VAL A 6 18.43 -14.57 -5.41
N LEU A 7 18.14 -13.49 -6.14
CA LEU A 7 16.96 -13.37 -6.99
C LEU A 7 17.17 -13.93 -8.40
N GLN A 8 18.39 -14.17 -8.82
CA GLN A 8 18.72 -14.49 -10.23
C GLN A 8 18.02 -15.78 -10.72
N ASP A 9 18.07 -16.84 -9.92
CA ASP A 9 17.47 -18.12 -10.29
C ASP A 9 15.94 -18.02 -10.41
N GLU A 10 15.30 -17.29 -9.49
CA GLU A 10 13.86 -17.09 -9.55
C GLU A 10 13.47 -16.21 -10.74
N LEU A 11 14.22 -15.15 -11.04
CA LEU A 11 13.96 -14.31 -12.21
C LEU A 11 14.12 -15.09 -13.53
N ALA A 12 15.07 -16.02 -13.60
CA ALA A 12 15.18 -16.92 -14.77
C ALA A 12 13.95 -17.82 -14.92
N LEU A 13 13.29 -18.21 -13.81
CA LEU A 13 12.02 -18.95 -13.87
C LEU A 13 10.85 -18.06 -14.33
N TRP A 14 10.85 -16.77 -13.99
CA TRP A 14 9.89 -15.80 -14.53
C TRP A 14 10.06 -15.67 -16.05
N ASP A 15 11.28 -15.49 -16.53
CA ASP A 15 11.60 -15.41 -17.97
C ASP A 15 11.17 -16.68 -18.69
N ALA A 16 11.46 -17.86 -18.14
CA ALA A 16 11.08 -19.15 -18.70
C ALA A 16 9.55 -19.33 -18.77
N ALA A 17 8.81 -18.71 -17.85
CA ALA A 17 7.34 -18.69 -17.83
C ALA A 17 6.74 -17.62 -18.77
N GLY A 18 7.57 -16.80 -19.44
CA GLY A 18 7.08 -15.66 -20.24
C GLY A 18 6.44 -14.56 -19.43
N LEU A 19 6.79 -14.44 -18.14
CA LEU A 19 6.25 -13.45 -17.20
C LEU A 19 7.29 -12.38 -16.89
N THR A 20 6.82 -11.19 -16.58
CA THR A 20 7.66 -10.08 -16.11
C THR A 20 7.16 -9.56 -14.77
N PRO A 21 8.02 -9.45 -13.74
CA PRO A 21 7.63 -8.87 -12.46
C PRO A 21 7.15 -7.42 -12.62
N ARG A 22 6.04 -7.08 -11.97
CA ARG A 22 5.49 -5.73 -11.90
C ARG A 22 5.36 -5.33 -10.45
N PHE A 23 5.70 -4.07 -10.15
CA PHE A 23 5.72 -3.55 -8.79
C PHE A 23 4.80 -2.34 -8.64
N TRP A 24 4.41 -2.07 -7.41
CA TRP A 24 3.70 -0.86 -7.04
C TRP A 24 4.01 -0.47 -5.59
N LEU A 25 3.79 0.79 -5.22
CA LEU A 25 4.13 1.31 -3.90
C LEU A 25 2.91 1.89 -3.20
N ARG A 26 2.73 1.54 -1.93
CA ARG A 26 1.76 2.13 -1.01
C ARG A 26 2.47 2.70 0.21
N ASP A 27 2.06 3.90 0.61
CA ASP A 27 2.52 4.52 1.83
C ASP A 27 1.32 4.86 2.73
N ASP A 28 1.39 4.51 4.01
CA ASP A 28 0.26 4.62 4.94
C ASP A 28 0.44 5.78 5.94
N ASP A 29 -0.67 6.20 6.59
CA ASP A 29 -0.78 7.11 7.72
C ASP A 29 -0.65 8.62 7.44
N ALA A 30 -0.72 9.07 6.18
CA ALA A 30 -0.61 10.49 5.87
C ALA A 30 -1.78 11.32 6.46
N VAL A 31 -1.47 12.50 7.00
CA VAL A 31 -2.46 13.45 7.54
C VAL A 31 -2.16 14.90 7.17
N ALA A 32 -0.88 15.30 7.10
CA ALA A 32 -0.44 16.68 6.89
C ALA A 32 0.91 16.72 6.17
N PRO A 33 1.31 17.86 5.60
CA PRO A 33 2.68 18.03 5.11
C PRO A 33 3.69 17.91 6.26
N THR A 34 4.72 17.11 6.04
CA THR A 34 5.82 16.90 6.99
C THR A 34 7.14 16.80 6.24
N PRO A 35 8.29 17.01 6.89
CA PRO A 35 9.58 16.74 6.27
C PRO A 35 9.72 15.29 5.75
N ALA A 36 9.09 14.32 6.41
CA ALA A 36 9.08 12.94 5.98
C ALA A 36 8.26 12.74 4.70
N LEU A 37 7.11 13.44 4.55
CA LEU A 37 6.33 13.45 3.31
C LEU A 37 7.13 14.09 2.16
N GLU A 38 7.86 15.17 2.41
CA GLU A 38 8.74 15.78 1.39
C GLU A 38 9.82 14.80 0.92
N ARG A 39 10.38 13.99 1.84
CA ARG A 39 11.33 12.94 1.48
C ARG A 39 10.70 11.86 0.62
N LEU A 40 9.45 11.44 0.92
CA LEU A 40 8.70 10.49 0.10
C LEU A 40 8.41 11.05 -1.31
N ILE A 41 7.99 12.31 -1.40
CA ILE A 41 7.76 12.99 -2.69
C ILE A 41 9.06 13.09 -3.50
N ALA A 42 10.17 13.49 -2.86
CA ALA A 42 11.46 13.55 -3.52
C ALA A 42 11.94 12.17 -4.01
N PHE A 43 11.72 11.12 -3.22
CA PHE A 43 11.97 9.73 -3.61
C PHE A 43 11.10 9.32 -4.82
N ALA A 44 9.79 9.56 -4.77
CA ALA A 44 8.87 9.24 -5.85
C ALA A 44 9.27 9.93 -7.17
N ARG A 45 9.63 11.21 -7.10
CA ARG A 45 10.12 11.98 -8.25
C ARG A 45 11.47 11.49 -8.77
N GLY A 46 12.42 11.23 -7.87
CA GLY A 46 13.79 10.82 -8.23
C GLY A 46 13.84 9.46 -8.94
N HIS A 47 12.96 8.55 -8.57
CA HIS A 47 12.84 7.22 -9.18
C HIS A 47 11.66 7.10 -10.15
N GLU A 48 10.85 8.16 -10.35
CA GLU A 48 9.62 8.13 -11.15
C GLU A 48 8.68 6.98 -10.77
N VAL A 49 8.44 6.79 -9.46
CA VAL A 49 7.61 5.71 -8.90
C VAL A 49 6.27 6.28 -8.44
N PRO A 50 5.14 5.79 -9.00
CA PRO A 50 3.82 6.13 -8.48
C PRO A 50 3.62 5.58 -7.07
N VAL A 51 3.04 6.39 -6.18
CA VAL A 51 2.74 6.04 -4.79
C VAL A 51 1.26 6.19 -4.52
N LEU A 52 0.62 5.12 -4.04
CA LEU A 52 -0.71 5.20 -3.43
C LEU A 52 -0.53 5.66 -1.97
N LEU A 53 -0.93 6.90 -1.67
CA LEU A 53 -0.78 7.50 -0.35
C LEU A 53 -2.08 7.36 0.45
N ALA A 54 -2.07 6.50 1.46
CA ALA A 54 -3.23 6.26 2.31
C ALA A 54 -3.36 7.36 3.37
N VAL A 55 -4.42 8.16 3.24
CA VAL A 55 -4.68 9.35 4.05
C VAL A 55 -5.75 9.06 5.09
N VAL A 56 -5.46 9.35 6.37
CA VAL A 56 -6.41 9.21 7.48
C VAL A 56 -7.41 10.38 7.46
N PRO A 57 -8.71 10.16 7.17
CA PRO A 57 -9.66 11.24 6.93
C PRO A 57 -9.78 12.27 8.07
N VAL A 58 -9.90 11.80 9.33
CA VAL A 58 -10.07 12.69 10.49
C VAL A 58 -8.87 13.61 10.70
N GLY A 59 -7.66 13.11 10.44
CA GLY A 59 -6.42 13.87 10.58
C GLY A 59 -6.04 14.71 9.36
N ALA A 60 -6.68 14.46 8.21
CA ALA A 60 -6.31 15.13 6.97
C ALA A 60 -6.56 16.64 7.02
N THR A 61 -5.60 17.41 6.46
CA THR A 61 -5.62 18.87 6.42
C THR A 61 -5.72 19.40 4.99
N THR A 62 -6.28 20.60 4.83
CA THR A 62 -6.28 21.31 3.53
C THR A 62 -4.86 21.61 3.05
N ALA A 63 -3.91 21.78 3.97
CA ALA A 63 -2.50 21.97 3.64
C ALA A 63 -1.91 20.73 2.95
N LEU A 64 -2.33 19.50 3.34
CA LEU A 64 -1.93 18.29 2.64
C LEU A 64 -2.45 18.29 1.19
N ALA A 65 -3.72 18.61 0.99
CA ALA A 65 -4.31 18.69 -0.33
C ALA A 65 -3.60 19.72 -1.23
N ALA A 66 -3.36 20.92 -0.69
CA ALA A 66 -2.61 21.95 -1.39
C ALA A 66 -1.17 21.49 -1.74
N ARG A 67 -0.49 20.82 -0.81
CA ARG A 67 0.87 20.32 -1.06
C ARG A 67 0.92 19.25 -2.14
N LEU A 68 -0.10 18.41 -2.24
CA LEU A 68 -0.16 17.32 -3.22
C LEU A 68 -0.77 17.73 -4.57
N ALA A 69 -1.28 18.95 -4.72
CA ALA A 69 -2.01 19.37 -5.92
C ALA A 69 -1.21 19.17 -7.22
N ASP A 70 0.08 19.47 -7.18
CA ASP A 70 1.00 19.39 -8.32
C ASP A 70 1.93 18.15 -8.27
N GLU A 71 1.52 17.07 -7.56
CA GLU A 71 2.30 15.84 -7.41
C GLU A 71 1.64 14.67 -8.17
N PRO A 72 1.88 14.53 -9.47
CA PRO A 72 1.20 13.53 -10.29
C PRO A 72 1.55 12.09 -9.90
N LEU A 73 2.71 11.87 -9.27
CA LEU A 73 3.14 10.55 -8.82
C LEU A 73 2.56 10.15 -7.46
N ILE A 74 1.91 11.07 -6.74
CA ILE A 74 1.29 10.78 -5.44
C ILE A 74 -0.23 10.76 -5.60
N THR A 75 -0.83 9.59 -5.47
CA THR A 75 -2.28 9.43 -5.56
C THR A 75 -2.86 9.19 -4.16
N PRO A 76 -3.63 10.16 -3.61
CA PRO A 76 -4.25 9.96 -2.30
C PRO A 76 -5.36 8.91 -2.36
N CYS A 77 -5.49 8.09 -1.32
CA CYS A 77 -6.61 7.19 -1.10
C CYS A 77 -7.06 7.23 0.37
N GLN A 78 -8.18 6.62 0.69
CA GLN A 78 -8.71 6.63 2.05
C GLN A 78 -8.05 5.56 2.93
N HIS A 79 -7.55 5.97 4.12
CA HIS A 79 -7.01 5.08 5.16
C HIS A 79 -7.98 4.99 6.35
N GLY A 80 -8.90 4.04 6.30
CA GLY A 80 -9.96 3.92 7.31
C GLY A 80 -10.74 5.22 7.52
N PHE A 81 -10.90 5.64 8.78
CA PHE A 81 -11.56 6.89 9.17
C PHE A 81 -10.72 7.75 10.12
N ALA A 82 -10.39 7.24 11.30
CA ALA A 82 -9.70 7.96 12.37
C ALA A 82 -8.42 7.27 12.84
N HIS A 83 -8.10 6.13 12.28
CA HIS A 83 -7.00 5.24 12.70
C HIS A 83 -7.10 4.86 14.19
N ARG A 84 -8.33 4.64 14.68
CA ARG A 84 -8.60 4.31 16.08
C ARG A 84 -8.73 2.79 16.25
N ASN A 85 -8.00 2.26 17.23
CA ASN A 85 -8.15 0.86 17.59
C ASN A 85 -9.44 0.61 18.39
N ASN A 86 -10.37 -0.13 17.81
CA ASN A 86 -11.65 -0.54 18.41
C ASN A 86 -11.66 -2.02 18.84
N ALA A 87 -10.51 -2.71 18.73
CA ALA A 87 -10.40 -4.11 19.14
C ALA A 87 -10.50 -4.27 20.67
N ALA A 88 -10.95 -5.43 21.12
CA ALA A 88 -10.91 -5.79 22.53
C ALA A 88 -9.46 -5.80 23.04
N LYS A 89 -9.29 -5.57 24.35
CA LYS A 89 -7.95 -5.61 24.99
C LYS A 89 -7.23 -6.94 24.72
N GLY A 90 -6.03 -6.84 24.17
CA GLY A 90 -5.20 -8.01 23.84
C GLY A 90 -5.48 -8.63 22.46
N ALA A 91 -6.51 -8.19 21.76
CA ALA A 91 -6.74 -8.57 20.37
C ALA A 91 -5.91 -7.70 19.41
N PRO A 92 -5.63 -8.19 18.17
CA PRO A 92 -4.94 -7.41 17.15
C PRO A 92 -5.72 -6.13 16.84
N SER A 93 -5.01 -5.01 16.64
CA SER A 93 -5.62 -3.70 16.36
C SER A 93 -6.56 -3.76 15.14
N LEU A 94 -7.72 -3.13 15.29
CA LEU A 94 -8.80 -3.17 14.32
C LEU A 94 -9.64 -1.89 14.43
N GLU A 95 -9.73 -1.09 13.37
CA GLU A 95 -10.64 0.05 13.32
C GLU A 95 -12.01 -0.36 12.75
N LEU A 96 -11.99 -1.07 11.63
CA LEU A 96 -13.17 -1.39 10.83
C LEU A 96 -13.77 -2.74 11.26
N GLY A 97 -14.20 -2.80 12.52
CA GLY A 97 -14.77 -4.01 13.12
C GLY A 97 -14.82 -3.95 14.65
N GLY A 98 -14.70 -5.10 15.29
CA GLY A 98 -14.78 -5.25 16.75
C GLY A 98 -16.24 -5.26 17.23
N ALA A 99 -16.52 -4.61 18.35
CA ALA A 99 -17.86 -4.54 18.94
C ALA A 99 -18.74 -3.43 18.32
N ARG A 100 -18.22 -2.65 17.37
CA ARG A 100 -18.98 -1.58 16.71
C ARG A 100 -19.96 -2.15 15.70
N PRO A 101 -21.21 -1.60 15.64
CA PRO A 101 -22.17 -1.95 14.58
C PRO A 101 -21.59 -1.67 13.19
N THR A 102 -21.84 -2.57 12.24
CA THR A 102 -21.39 -2.44 10.87
C THR A 102 -21.87 -1.14 10.22
N ASP A 103 -23.12 -0.74 10.45
CA ASP A 103 -23.68 0.48 9.88
C ASP A 103 -22.97 1.75 10.38
N ASP A 104 -22.53 1.79 11.65
CA ASP A 104 -21.75 2.91 12.19
C ASP A 104 -20.36 2.99 11.54
N ILE A 105 -19.75 1.84 11.26
CA ILE A 105 -18.45 1.78 10.57
C ILE A 105 -18.60 2.25 9.11
N LEU A 106 -19.66 1.83 8.43
CA LEU A 106 -19.93 2.26 7.06
C LEU A 106 -20.26 3.76 6.99
N ALA A 107 -20.96 4.30 7.98
CA ALA A 107 -21.22 5.75 8.09
C ALA A 107 -19.90 6.53 8.27
N ASP A 108 -18.98 6.06 9.13
CA ASP A 108 -17.66 6.66 9.29
C ASP A 108 -16.88 6.62 7.97
N LEU A 109 -16.87 5.48 7.26
CA LEU A 109 -16.19 5.36 5.97
C LEU A 109 -16.77 6.30 4.91
N ALA A 110 -18.10 6.44 4.86
CA ALA A 110 -18.78 7.36 3.96
C ALA A 110 -18.42 8.83 4.27
N ALA A 111 -18.44 9.21 5.55
CA ALA A 111 -18.03 10.55 5.99
C ALA A 111 -16.55 10.84 5.68
N GLY A 112 -15.68 9.86 5.90
CA GLY A 112 -14.25 9.96 5.54
C GLY A 112 -14.06 10.17 4.05
N ARG A 113 -14.78 9.41 3.21
CA ARG A 113 -14.72 9.54 1.77
C ARG A 113 -15.20 10.91 1.29
N ALA A 114 -16.33 11.39 1.81
CA ALA A 114 -16.86 12.71 1.47
C ALA A 114 -15.86 13.81 1.81
N ARG A 115 -15.25 13.77 3.01
CA ARG A 115 -14.21 14.72 3.41
C ARG A 115 -12.97 14.70 2.49
N LEU A 116 -12.49 13.52 2.13
CA LEU A 116 -11.32 13.44 1.23
C LEU A 116 -11.66 13.85 -0.20
N LEU A 117 -12.88 13.63 -0.67
CA LEU A 117 -13.36 14.14 -1.95
C LEU A 117 -13.40 15.67 -1.98
N GLU A 118 -13.78 16.34 -0.88
CA GLU A 118 -13.71 17.81 -0.76
C GLU A 118 -12.26 18.31 -0.89
N PHE A 119 -11.27 17.55 -0.40
CA PHE A 119 -9.87 17.94 -0.42
C PHE A 119 -9.17 17.63 -1.74
N PHE A 120 -9.41 16.46 -2.30
CA PHE A 120 -8.62 15.93 -3.43
C PHE A 120 -9.41 15.82 -4.74
N GLY A 121 -10.75 15.95 -4.70
CA GLY A 121 -11.60 15.84 -5.88
C GLY A 121 -11.38 14.54 -6.66
N GLU A 122 -11.25 14.65 -7.97
CA GLU A 122 -11.03 13.50 -8.87
C GLU A 122 -9.67 12.81 -8.70
N ARG A 123 -8.73 13.44 -7.98
CA ARG A 123 -7.43 12.81 -7.66
C ARG A 123 -7.53 11.76 -6.57
N LEU A 124 -8.65 11.71 -5.82
CA LEU A 124 -8.85 10.69 -4.79
C LEU A 124 -9.07 9.33 -5.45
N SER A 125 -8.16 8.40 -5.24
CA SER A 125 -8.35 6.99 -5.65
C SER A 125 -9.58 6.39 -4.99
N GLY A 126 -10.28 5.53 -5.72
CA GLY A 126 -11.38 4.73 -5.18
C GLY A 126 -10.94 3.54 -4.32
N ILE A 127 -9.65 3.37 -4.06
CA ILE A 127 -9.12 2.27 -3.24
C ILE A 127 -9.25 2.61 -1.76
N LEU A 128 -9.84 1.71 -0.97
CA LEU A 128 -9.79 1.76 0.49
C LEU A 128 -8.56 1.00 1.01
N VAL A 129 -7.86 1.58 1.96
CA VAL A 129 -6.80 0.93 2.74
C VAL A 129 -7.27 0.90 4.21
N PRO A 130 -7.63 -0.26 4.77
CA PRO A 130 -8.01 -0.35 6.18
C PRO A 130 -6.78 -0.24 7.09
N PRO A 131 -6.83 0.51 8.20
CA PRO A 131 -5.78 0.53 9.21
C PRO A 131 -5.37 -0.88 9.66
N TRP A 132 -4.08 -1.06 9.88
CA TRP A 132 -3.47 -2.37 10.21
C TRP A 132 -3.79 -3.48 9.19
N ASN A 133 -4.25 -3.15 7.99
CA ASN A 133 -4.66 -4.10 6.96
C ASN A 133 -5.79 -5.05 7.42
N ARG A 134 -6.64 -4.60 8.34
CA ARG A 134 -7.70 -5.43 8.97
C ARG A 134 -9.06 -4.78 8.88
N MET A 135 -10.06 -5.62 8.61
CA MET A 135 -11.47 -5.23 8.63
C MET A 135 -12.36 -6.45 8.89
N ALA A 136 -13.56 -6.20 9.40
CA ALA A 136 -14.57 -7.22 9.59
C ALA A 136 -15.15 -7.68 8.24
N PRO A 137 -15.50 -8.97 8.07
CA PRO A 137 -16.00 -9.49 6.80
C PRO A 137 -17.32 -8.84 6.34
N ASP A 138 -18.20 -8.49 7.27
CA ASP A 138 -19.49 -7.83 7.00
C ASP A 138 -19.29 -6.38 6.50
N VAL A 139 -18.26 -5.67 6.99
CA VAL A 139 -17.86 -4.37 6.45
C VAL A 139 -17.30 -4.55 5.04
N ALA A 140 -16.39 -5.53 4.84
CA ALA A 140 -15.79 -5.81 3.54
C ALA A 140 -16.83 -6.12 2.45
N ALA A 141 -17.86 -6.90 2.79
CA ALA A 141 -18.93 -7.28 1.88
C ALA A 141 -19.72 -6.08 1.34
N ARG A 142 -19.79 -4.98 2.09
CA ARG A 142 -20.61 -3.80 1.80
C ARG A 142 -19.83 -2.58 1.29
N LEU A 143 -18.51 -2.65 1.12
CA LEU A 143 -17.70 -1.52 0.64
C LEU A 143 -18.18 -0.95 -0.71
N HIS A 144 -18.71 -1.81 -1.60
CA HIS A 144 -19.22 -1.39 -2.90
C HIS A 144 -20.40 -0.42 -2.80
N GLU A 145 -21.16 -0.42 -1.67
CA GLU A 145 -22.26 0.50 -1.41
C GLU A 145 -21.79 1.94 -1.20
N LEU A 146 -20.52 2.14 -0.84
CA LEU A 146 -19.91 3.43 -0.52
C LEU A 146 -19.15 4.06 -1.70
N GLY A 147 -19.20 3.43 -2.89
CA GLY A 147 -18.55 3.94 -4.09
C GLY A 147 -17.02 3.74 -4.09
N PHE A 148 -16.49 2.82 -3.28
CA PHE A 148 -15.12 2.34 -3.46
C PHE A 148 -15.04 1.46 -4.70
N THR A 149 -13.88 1.50 -5.37
CA THR A 149 -13.60 0.72 -6.59
C THR A 149 -12.53 -0.33 -6.39
N GLY A 150 -11.88 -0.33 -5.24
CA GLY A 150 -10.83 -1.30 -4.89
C GLY A 150 -10.58 -1.36 -3.39
N LEU A 151 -9.86 -2.41 -2.99
CA LEU A 151 -9.39 -2.61 -1.62
C LEU A 151 -7.92 -2.97 -1.66
N SER A 152 -7.12 -2.42 -0.73
CA SER A 152 -5.74 -2.81 -0.52
C SER A 152 -5.47 -3.16 0.93
N THR A 153 -5.01 -4.39 1.16
CA THR A 153 -4.60 -4.89 2.48
C THR A 153 -3.20 -5.52 2.41
N TRP A 154 -2.98 -6.65 3.07
CA TRP A 154 -1.68 -7.29 3.19
C TRP A 154 -1.68 -8.72 2.64
N SER A 155 -0.58 -9.09 2.00
CA SER A 155 -0.32 -10.44 1.51
C SER A 155 -1.34 -10.91 0.46
N TRP A 156 -1.49 -12.21 0.29
CA TRP A 156 -2.37 -12.83 -0.71
C TRP A 156 -3.78 -13.13 -0.18
N GLN A 157 -4.11 -12.68 1.05
CA GLN A 157 -5.40 -12.96 1.66
C GLN A 157 -6.48 -12.00 1.12
N ARG A 158 -7.56 -12.57 0.61
CA ARG A 158 -8.75 -11.83 0.23
C ARG A 158 -9.64 -11.54 1.44
N LYS A 159 -10.30 -10.40 1.42
CA LYS A 159 -11.20 -9.97 2.50
C LYS A 159 -12.67 -10.29 2.26
N GLY A 160 -12.99 -10.96 1.14
CA GLY A 160 -14.37 -11.33 0.81
C GLY A 160 -15.23 -10.15 0.34
N THR A 161 -14.61 -9.08 -0.11
CA THR A 161 -15.31 -7.99 -0.81
C THR A 161 -15.65 -8.37 -2.25
N ARG A 162 -16.63 -7.66 -2.83
CA ARG A 162 -16.94 -7.72 -4.27
C ARG A 162 -15.99 -6.85 -5.11
N LEU A 163 -15.19 -6.02 -4.46
CA LEU A 163 -14.25 -5.13 -5.13
C LEU A 163 -12.97 -5.89 -5.53
N PRO A 164 -12.30 -5.46 -6.59
CA PRO A 164 -10.95 -5.94 -6.87
C PRO A 164 -10.02 -5.59 -5.70
N GLU A 165 -9.13 -6.55 -5.38
CA GLU A 165 -8.15 -6.39 -4.30
C GLU A 165 -6.73 -6.35 -4.87
N ILE A 166 -5.96 -5.34 -4.46
CA ILE A 166 -4.53 -5.23 -4.74
C ILE A 166 -3.79 -5.01 -3.43
N ASN A 167 -3.06 -6.01 -2.96
CA ASN A 167 -2.43 -6.00 -1.64
C ASN A 167 -0.93 -5.77 -1.73
N THR A 168 -0.33 -5.29 -0.63
CA THR A 168 1.11 -5.22 -0.47
C THR A 168 1.67 -6.52 0.09
N GLN A 169 2.89 -6.90 -0.28
CA GLN A 169 3.52 -8.16 0.13
C GLN A 169 4.88 -7.98 0.82
N VAL A 170 5.54 -6.85 0.60
CA VAL A 170 6.85 -6.54 1.18
C VAL A 170 6.73 -5.27 2.00
N ASP A 171 7.01 -5.35 3.31
CA ASP A 171 7.02 -4.20 4.21
C ASP A 171 8.47 -3.88 4.60
N VAL A 172 8.89 -2.64 4.41
CA VAL A 172 10.24 -2.19 4.77
C VAL A 172 10.41 -1.94 6.27
N MET A 173 9.33 -2.05 7.06
CA MET A 173 9.33 -1.84 8.50
C MET A 173 9.26 -3.15 9.30
N ASP A 174 9.97 -3.19 10.43
CA ASP A 174 9.90 -4.26 11.42
C ASP A 174 9.05 -3.83 12.62
N TRP A 175 7.76 -4.08 12.53
CA TRP A 175 6.80 -3.71 13.57
C TRP A 175 6.97 -4.51 14.87
N ALA A 176 7.38 -5.77 14.77
CA ALA A 176 7.60 -6.62 15.91
C ALA A 176 8.96 -6.38 16.60
N GLY A 177 9.96 -5.97 15.80
CA GLY A 177 11.34 -5.77 16.26
C GLY A 177 11.64 -4.33 16.72
N GLY A 178 10.63 -3.56 17.11
CA GLY A 178 10.81 -2.21 17.70
C GLY A 178 10.54 -1.06 16.74
N HIS A 179 9.69 -1.25 15.73
CA HIS A 179 9.24 -0.23 14.79
C HIS A 179 10.42 0.47 14.07
N ARG A 180 11.32 -0.31 13.52
CA ARG A 180 12.52 0.15 12.81
C ARG A 180 12.57 -0.38 11.38
N GLY A 181 13.40 0.24 10.56
CA GLY A 181 13.64 -0.23 9.20
C GLY A 181 14.25 -1.63 9.16
N ARG A 182 13.76 -2.44 8.24
CA ARG A 182 14.39 -3.71 7.88
C ARG A 182 15.66 -3.44 7.07
N ASP A 183 16.66 -4.30 7.19
CA ASP A 183 17.83 -4.21 6.34
C ASP A 183 17.56 -4.76 4.93
N LEU A 184 18.43 -4.39 3.99
CA LEU A 184 18.30 -4.78 2.59
C LEU A 184 18.33 -6.30 2.40
N ALA A 185 19.19 -7.02 3.10
CA ALA A 185 19.33 -8.47 2.93
C ALA A 185 18.05 -9.22 3.36
N TRP A 186 17.45 -8.81 4.48
CA TRP A 186 16.17 -9.35 4.91
C TRP A 186 15.06 -9.02 3.91
N THR A 187 14.99 -7.77 3.45
CA THR A 187 13.96 -7.31 2.52
C THR A 187 14.04 -8.02 1.17
N VAL A 188 15.25 -8.23 0.66
CA VAL A 188 15.49 -9.01 -0.57
C VAL A 188 15.12 -10.49 -0.38
N GLY A 189 15.42 -11.07 0.77
CA GLY A 189 14.98 -12.43 1.11
C GLY A 189 13.45 -12.57 1.17
N GLU A 190 12.74 -11.55 1.69
CA GLU A 190 11.28 -11.50 1.63
C GLU A 190 10.79 -11.34 0.19
N LEU A 191 11.39 -10.43 -0.58
CA LEU A 191 11.06 -10.25 -1.99
C LEU A 191 11.20 -11.54 -2.79
N LEU A 192 12.25 -12.34 -2.57
CA LEU A 192 12.42 -13.65 -3.21
C LEU A 192 11.20 -14.55 -2.95
N ARG A 193 10.79 -14.68 -1.68
CA ARG A 193 9.60 -15.49 -1.33
C ARG A 193 8.34 -14.99 -2.04
N ARG A 194 8.19 -13.68 -2.16
CA ARG A 194 7.01 -13.06 -2.80
C ARG A 194 7.04 -13.18 -4.32
N LEU A 195 8.22 -13.13 -4.94
CA LEU A 195 8.39 -13.38 -6.37
C LEU A 195 7.97 -14.80 -6.74
N VAL A 196 8.40 -15.82 -5.98
CA VAL A 196 7.94 -17.21 -6.17
C VAL A 196 6.42 -17.28 -6.12
N GLN A 197 5.81 -16.72 -5.07
CA GLN A 197 4.35 -16.74 -4.90
C GLN A 197 3.62 -15.98 -5.99
N ALA A 198 4.17 -14.86 -6.47
CA ALA A 198 3.57 -14.05 -7.54
C ALA A 198 3.63 -14.77 -8.89
N ARG A 199 4.75 -15.44 -9.20
CA ARG A 199 4.89 -16.27 -10.42
C ARG A 199 3.88 -17.40 -10.43
N GLU A 200 3.70 -18.12 -9.31
CA GLU A 200 2.70 -19.18 -9.16
C GLU A 200 1.25 -18.67 -9.31
N ARG A 201 1.04 -17.36 -9.19
CA ARG A 201 -0.25 -16.66 -9.40
C ARG A 201 -0.31 -15.94 -10.76
N GLY A 202 0.42 -16.47 -11.76
CA GLY A 202 0.38 -15.94 -13.11
C GLY A 202 0.98 -14.57 -13.30
N GLY A 203 1.97 -14.19 -12.48
CA GLY A 203 2.63 -12.88 -12.54
C GLY A 203 1.85 -11.77 -11.83
N ALA A 204 1.18 -12.10 -10.73
CA ALA A 204 0.48 -11.10 -9.91
C ALA A 204 1.43 -9.97 -9.48
N PRO A 205 0.98 -8.69 -9.49
CA PRO A 205 1.84 -7.56 -9.11
C PRO A 205 2.21 -7.61 -7.63
N LEU A 206 3.41 -7.13 -7.32
CA LEU A 206 3.99 -7.09 -5.97
C LEU A 206 3.95 -5.68 -5.41
N GLY A 207 3.25 -5.49 -4.30
CA GLY A 207 3.17 -4.23 -3.59
C GLY A 207 4.24 -4.12 -2.50
N ILE A 208 4.92 -2.98 -2.46
CA ILE A 208 5.82 -2.59 -1.39
C ILE A 208 5.06 -1.63 -0.48
N LEU A 209 5.10 -1.89 0.84
CA LEU A 209 4.48 -1.07 1.87
C LEU A 209 5.52 -0.23 2.58
N THR A 210 5.21 1.05 2.71
CA THR A 210 6.01 2.04 3.43
C THR A 210 5.14 2.84 4.42
N HIS A 211 5.78 3.51 5.38
CA HIS A 211 5.14 4.39 6.36
C HIS A 211 6.09 5.56 6.61
N HIS A 212 6.10 6.54 5.71
CA HIS A 212 7.08 7.62 5.70
C HIS A 212 7.26 8.33 7.05
N LEU A 213 6.19 8.44 7.85
CA LEU A 213 6.20 9.11 9.14
C LEU A 213 7.10 8.43 10.19
N VAL A 214 7.35 7.14 10.06
CA VAL A 214 8.13 6.34 11.03
C VAL A 214 9.38 5.70 10.42
N HIS A 215 9.70 6.00 9.17
CA HIS A 215 10.93 5.53 8.54
C HIS A 215 12.16 6.12 9.24
N ASP A 216 13.03 5.25 9.72
CA ASP A 216 14.40 5.59 10.08
C ASP A 216 15.32 5.61 8.84
N ASP A 217 16.59 5.97 9.00
CA ASP A 217 17.54 6.02 7.89
C ASP A 217 17.77 4.65 7.24
N ARG A 218 17.59 3.56 8.00
CA ARG A 218 17.69 2.20 7.47
C ARG A 218 16.52 1.88 6.54
N ALA A 219 15.28 2.19 6.94
CA ALA A 219 14.10 2.00 6.09
C ALA A 219 14.25 2.77 4.77
N TRP A 220 14.69 4.03 4.84
CA TRP A 220 14.93 4.84 3.65
C TRP A 220 16.03 4.28 2.77
N ALA A 221 17.18 3.89 3.33
CA ALA A 221 18.27 3.28 2.56
C ALA A 221 17.82 2.00 1.87
N THR A 222 17.13 1.11 2.60
CA THR A 222 16.60 -0.13 2.04
C THR A 222 15.60 0.11 0.91
N LEU A 223 14.69 1.08 1.06
CA LEU A 223 13.72 1.42 0.02
C LEU A 223 14.40 1.95 -1.24
N VAL A 224 15.36 2.88 -1.08
CA VAL A 224 16.13 3.46 -2.20
C VAL A 224 16.91 2.37 -2.94
N ASP A 225 17.68 1.55 -2.22
CA ASP A 225 18.48 0.48 -2.83
C ASP A 225 17.61 -0.55 -3.54
N LEU A 226 16.47 -0.92 -2.93
CA LEU A 226 15.53 -1.88 -3.50
C LEU A 226 14.93 -1.36 -4.81
N VAL A 227 14.41 -0.12 -4.81
CA VAL A 227 13.76 0.48 -5.98
C VAL A 227 14.78 0.77 -7.07
N ALA A 228 15.95 1.29 -6.74
CA ALA A 228 17.02 1.50 -7.71
C ALA A 228 17.39 0.19 -8.42
N TRP A 229 17.54 -0.90 -7.67
CA TRP A 229 17.84 -2.19 -8.29
C TRP A 229 16.69 -2.70 -9.16
N LEU A 230 15.45 -2.66 -8.66
CA LEU A 230 14.29 -3.19 -9.40
C LEU A 230 14.01 -2.37 -10.67
N LYS A 231 14.03 -1.05 -10.58
CA LYS A 231 13.64 -0.16 -11.68
C LYS A 231 14.84 0.20 -12.56
N ASP A 232 15.92 0.72 -11.96
CA ASP A 232 16.99 1.34 -12.73
C ASP A 232 17.96 0.30 -13.29
N GLU A 233 18.27 -0.78 -12.53
CA GLU A 233 19.16 -1.84 -12.98
C GLU A 233 18.44 -2.96 -13.75
N ARG A 234 17.19 -3.32 -13.34
CA ARG A 234 16.45 -4.43 -13.96
C ARG A 234 15.38 -3.98 -14.95
N GLY A 235 15.00 -2.69 -14.93
CA GLY A 235 13.99 -2.14 -15.82
C GLY A 235 12.56 -2.62 -15.54
N PHE A 236 12.28 -3.12 -14.33
CA PHE A 236 10.93 -3.56 -13.98
C PHE A 236 9.98 -2.37 -13.81
N ALA A 237 8.73 -2.52 -14.25
CA ALA A 237 7.73 -1.48 -14.15
C ALA A 237 7.28 -1.27 -12.70
N PHE A 238 7.18 0.01 -12.29
CA PHE A 238 6.41 0.46 -11.15
C PHE A 238 5.15 1.15 -11.67
N GLU A 239 4.00 0.57 -11.34
CA GLU A 239 2.70 1.01 -11.85
C GLU A 239 1.85 1.63 -10.73
N SER A 240 0.89 2.49 -11.08
CA SER A 240 -0.06 2.97 -10.09
C SER A 240 -1.05 1.86 -9.71
N ALA A 241 -1.49 1.84 -8.45
CA ALA A 241 -2.46 0.85 -7.98
C ALA A 241 -3.78 0.91 -8.77
N ASP A 242 -4.23 2.13 -9.13
CA ASP A 242 -5.45 2.31 -9.94
C ASP A 242 -5.30 1.72 -11.35
N ALA A 243 -4.14 1.90 -11.99
CA ALA A 243 -3.87 1.30 -13.30
C ALA A 243 -3.86 -0.24 -13.24
N LEU A 244 -3.26 -0.81 -12.19
CA LEU A 244 -3.24 -2.25 -11.99
C LEU A 244 -4.65 -2.83 -11.76
N ILE A 245 -5.50 -2.13 -11.00
CA ILE A 245 -6.90 -2.52 -10.81
C ILE A 245 -7.67 -2.43 -12.14
N ALA A 246 -7.51 -1.32 -12.86
CA ALA A 246 -8.18 -1.11 -14.15
C ALA A 246 -7.78 -2.15 -15.21
N ALA A 247 -6.51 -2.58 -15.21
CA ALA A 247 -6.02 -3.65 -16.09
C ALA A 247 -6.46 -5.06 -15.68
N GLY A 248 -7.27 -5.22 -14.62
CA GLY A 248 -7.68 -6.52 -14.11
C GLY A 248 -6.55 -7.31 -13.44
N ALA A 249 -5.46 -6.64 -13.08
CA ALA A 249 -4.31 -7.24 -12.40
C ALA A 249 -4.55 -7.46 -10.89
N ALA A 250 -5.75 -7.12 -10.40
CA ALA A 250 -6.18 -7.44 -9.05
C ALA A 250 -6.09 -8.94 -8.79
N MET A 251 -5.81 -9.31 -7.54
CA MET A 251 -5.68 -10.73 -7.16
C MET A 251 -6.93 -11.49 -7.58
N GLN A 252 -6.77 -12.32 -8.60
CA GLN A 252 -7.76 -13.34 -8.91
C GLN A 252 -7.58 -14.48 -7.91
N GLY A 253 -8.62 -14.81 -7.21
CA GLY A 253 -8.63 -15.81 -6.16
C GLY A 253 -8.54 -17.22 -6.68
#